data_c6a06d84a184514489710b3c4c55b775
#
_entry.id   c6a06d84a184514489710b3c4c55b775
#
_cell.length_a   1.000
_cell.length_b   1.000
_cell.length_c   1.000
_cell.angle_alpha   90.00
_cell.angle_beta   90.00
_cell.angle_gamma   90.00
#
_symmetry.space_group_name_H-M   'P 1'
#
loop_
_entity.id
_entity.type
_entity.pdbx_description
1 polymer ?
#
loop_
_entity_poly.entity_id
_entity_poly.type
_entity_poly.pdbx_seq_one_letter_code
_entity_poly.pdbx_strand_id
1 'polypeptide(L)'
;MDVIAKRNTKVTNSNKSALQYDLFDNIIGYDDIKKLFFLSFESQRPIHILLVGPPASAKTLFMLGCMKLERSYFTLGTHSTKSGMLDYLFEKRPRYLIIDEIEHMSIRDQTVLLSLMETGIIAETKHMKTRNTQVKTWVFATTNETNHMLTPLLSRFLVLHFKQYKFENFLDISIHMLGKEGIAKDIANEVATQVWHNMRSKDIRDCIKIAHLAKTKDDVIWIVETLLRYNKTFNTSEKKQ
;
A
#
# COMPACT_ATOMS: atom_id res chain seq x y z
N MET A 1 -35.24 -1.51 40.65
CA MET A 1 -33.92 -1.97 40.20
C MET A 1 -34.14 -2.82 38.96
N ASP A 2 -33.34 -2.59 37.90
CA ASP A 2 -33.36 -3.19 36.58
C ASP A 2 -34.17 -2.53 35.46
N VAL A 3 -33.65 -1.39 34.98
CA VAL A 3 -33.96 -0.85 33.64
C VAL A 3 -32.72 -0.14 33.01
N ILE A 4 -31.53 -0.64 33.15
CA ILE A 4 -30.35 -0.07 32.48
C ILE A 4 -29.46 -1.20 31.95
N ALA A 5 -29.87 -1.95 30.94
CA ALA A 5 -28.99 -2.90 30.25
C ALA A 5 -29.50 -3.32 28.86
N LYS A 6 -30.03 -2.40 28.05
CA LYS A 6 -30.42 -2.72 26.65
C LYS A 6 -30.22 -1.56 25.68
N ARG A 7 -29.08 -0.86 25.71
CA ARG A 7 -28.83 0.24 24.73
C ARG A 7 -27.45 0.23 24.03
N ASN A 8 -26.66 -0.83 24.09
CA ASN A 8 -25.31 -0.80 23.51
C ASN A 8 -25.00 -1.82 22.40
N THR A 9 -25.97 -2.43 21.73
CA THR A 9 -25.69 -3.47 20.73
C THR A 9 -26.11 -3.14 19.28
N LYS A 10 -26.64 -1.94 19.01
CA LYS A 10 -27.07 -1.58 17.63
C LYS A 10 -26.24 -0.52 16.92
N VAL A 11 -25.26 0.11 17.57
CA VAL A 11 -24.44 1.18 16.95
C VAL A 11 -23.18 0.62 16.22
N THR A 12 -22.81 -0.63 16.41
CA THR A 12 -21.53 -1.17 15.90
C THR A 12 -21.57 -1.71 14.47
N ASN A 13 -22.73 -2.08 13.92
CA ASN A 13 -22.79 -2.72 12.60
C ASN A 13 -22.97 -1.73 11.43
N SER A 14 -23.65 -0.61 11.62
CA SER A 14 -23.82 0.39 10.55
C SER A 14 -22.55 1.22 10.29
N ASN A 15 -21.78 1.52 11.35
CA ASN A 15 -20.48 2.21 11.19
C ASN A 15 -19.38 1.32 10.61
N LYS A 16 -19.43 -0.01 10.84
CA LYS A 16 -18.48 -0.93 10.23
C LYS A 16 -18.65 -1.06 8.72
N SER A 17 -19.89 -1.08 8.22
CA SER A 17 -20.15 -1.17 6.78
C SER A 17 -19.74 0.11 6.05
N ALA A 18 -19.98 1.29 6.61
CA ALA A 18 -19.60 2.56 6.00
C ALA A 18 -18.07 2.75 5.92
N LEU A 19 -17.31 2.37 6.97
CA LEU A 19 -15.84 2.40 6.95
C LEU A 19 -15.25 1.42 5.94
N GLN A 20 -15.90 0.28 5.69
CA GLN A 20 -15.45 -0.69 4.71
C GLN A 20 -15.45 -0.15 3.28
N TYR A 21 -16.43 0.66 2.92
CA TYR A 21 -16.52 1.23 1.58
C TYR A 21 -15.49 2.34 1.31
N ASP A 22 -15.00 3.03 2.34
CA ASP A 22 -14.11 4.21 2.20
C ASP A 22 -12.60 3.88 2.20
N LEU A 23 -12.20 2.67 2.65
CA LEU A 23 -10.79 2.32 2.80
C LEU A 23 -10.04 2.29 1.46
N PHE A 24 -10.67 1.79 0.40
CA PHE A 24 -10.07 1.55 -0.90
C PHE A 24 -10.74 2.31 -2.05
N ASP A 25 -11.43 3.41 -1.77
CA ASP A 25 -12.15 4.22 -2.77
C ASP A 25 -11.24 4.82 -3.84
N ASN A 26 -9.96 5.00 -3.51
CA ASN A 26 -8.97 5.50 -4.45
C ASN A 26 -8.40 4.41 -5.37
N ILE A 27 -8.86 3.17 -5.21
CA ILE A 27 -8.38 2.04 -5.99
C ILE A 27 -9.49 1.59 -6.95
N ILE A 28 -9.26 1.76 -8.25
CA ILE A 28 -10.18 1.29 -9.28
C ILE A 28 -9.85 -0.16 -9.61
N GLY A 29 -10.90 -1.01 -9.68
CA GLY A 29 -10.72 -2.44 -9.87
C GLY A 29 -10.20 -3.15 -8.62
N TYR A 30 -9.62 -4.34 -8.80
CA TYR A 30 -9.10 -5.19 -7.73
C TYR A 30 -10.15 -5.58 -6.66
N ASP A 31 -11.42 -5.73 -7.05
CA ASP A 31 -12.52 -5.96 -6.11
C ASP A 31 -12.38 -7.30 -5.37
N ASP A 32 -11.79 -8.30 -6.00
CA ASP A 32 -11.38 -9.56 -5.42
C ASP A 32 -10.32 -9.39 -4.32
N ILE A 33 -9.31 -8.57 -4.57
CA ILE A 33 -8.24 -8.25 -3.60
C ILE A 33 -8.81 -7.42 -2.45
N LYS A 34 -9.62 -6.39 -2.73
CA LYS A 34 -10.32 -5.61 -1.69
C LYS A 34 -11.12 -6.54 -0.78
N LYS A 35 -11.87 -7.48 -1.37
CA LYS A 35 -12.64 -8.48 -0.63
C LYS A 35 -11.75 -9.35 0.27
N LEU A 36 -10.57 -9.78 -0.21
CA LEU A 36 -9.61 -10.54 0.60
C LEU A 36 -9.11 -9.73 1.81
N PHE A 37 -8.83 -8.43 1.63
CA PHE A 37 -8.48 -7.57 2.76
C PHE A 37 -9.61 -7.48 3.78
N PHE A 38 -10.86 -7.28 3.36
CA PHE A 38 -12.00 -7.24 4.29
C PHE A 38 -12.18 -8.57 5.02
N LEU A 39 -12.08 -9.70 4.35
CA LEU A 39 -12.12 -11.02 4.98
C LEU A 39 -10.98 -11.20 5.99
N SER A 40 -9.78 -10.67 5.67
CA SER A 40 -8.65 -10.68 6.62
C SER A 40 -8.95 -9.83 7.86
N PHE A 41 -9.52 -8.63 7.71
CA PHE A 41 -9.86 -7.76 8.85
C PHE A 41 -10.89 -8.37 9.79
N GLU A 42 -11.83 -9.15 9.25
CA GLU A 42 -12.89 -9.82 10.00
C GLU A 42 -12.45 -11.17 10.60
N SER A 43 -11.30 -11.70 10.16
CA SER A 43 -10.84 -13.01 10.60
C SER A 43 -10.54 -13.05 12.09
N GLN A 44 -10.82 -14.22 12.71
CA GLN A 44 -10.53 -14.46 14.12
C GLN A 44 -9.03 -14.52 14.42
N ARG A 45 -8.24 -14.96 13.45
CA ARG A 45 -6.78 -15.07 13.52
C ARG A 45 -6.15 -14.14 12.50
N PRO A 46 -4.96 -13.58 12.78
CA PRO A 46 -4.25 -12.77 11.82
C PRO A 46 -4.00 -13.51 10.52
N ILE A 47 -4.45 -12.93 9.41
CA ILE A 47 -4.09 -13.34 8.05
C ILE A 47 -3.20 -12.24 7.49
N HIS A 48 -1.96 -12.60 7.19
CA HIS A 48 -0.97 -11.66 6.70
C HIS A 48 -1.00 -11.61 5.17
N ILE A 49 -0.92 -10.43 4.58
CA ILE A 49 -1.00 -10.26 3.13
C ILE A 49 0.24 -9.57 2.62
N LEU A 50 0.85 -10.14 1.58
CA LEU A 50 1.97 -9.56 0.85
C LEU A 50 1.55 -9.25 -0.58
N LEU A 51 1.67 -7.98 -0.98
CA LEU A 51 1.45 -7.54 -2.35
C LEU A 51 2.80 -7.49 -3.07
N VAL A 52 2.95 -8.33 -4.09
CA VAL A 52 4.18 -8.43 -4.90
C VAL A 52 3.92 -7.89 -6.28
N GLY A 53 4.80 -7.07 -6.82
CA GLY A 53 4.65 -6.62 -8.21
C GLY A 53 5.53 -5.41 -8.54
N PRO A 54 5.54 -4.99 -9.81
CA PRO A 54 6.38 -3.89 -10.25
C PRO A 54 6.01 -2.56 -9.57
N PRO A 55 6.90 -1.57 -9.57
CA PRO A 55 6.57 -0.21 -9.19
C PRO A 55 5.32 0.29 -9.95
N ALA A 56 4.60 1.24 -9.36
CA ALA A 56 3.40 1.83 -9.97
C ALA A 56 2.24 0.84 -10.24
N SER A 57 2.05 -0.16 -9.39
CA SER A 57 1.02 -1.20 -9.51
C SER A 57 -0.04 -1.17 -8.40
N ALA A 58 -0.42 -0.02 -7.89
CA ALA A 58 -1.42 0.17 -6.82
C ALA A 58 -1.07 -0.41 -5.43
N LYS A 59 0.03 -1.13 -5.24
CA LYS A 59 0.38 -1.75 -3.94
C LYS A 59 0.36 -0.74 -2.78
N THR A 60 1.06 0.38 -2.96
CA THR A 60 1.13 1.46 -1.95
C THR A 60 -0.24 2.07 -1.66
N LEU A 61 -1.16 2.13 -2.64
CA LEU A 61 -2.52 2.61 -2.42
C LEU A 61 -3.31 1.70 -1.45
N PHE A 62 -3.12 0.37 -1.54
CA PHE A 62 -3.68 -0.56 -0.56
C PHE A 62 -3.11 -0.31 0.84
N MET A 63 -1.81 -0.06 0.95
CA MET A 63 -1.19 0.25 2.25
C MET A 63 -1.73 1.56 2.83
N LEU A 64 -1.86 2.60 2.01
CA LEU A 64 -2.47 3.88 2.42
C LEU A 64 -3.93 3.71 2.88
N GLY A 65 -4.69 2.84 2.21
CA GLY A 65 -6.03 2.45 2.68
C GLY A 65 -5.97 1.81 4.06
N CYS A 66 -5.09 0.83 4.27
CA CYS A 66 -4.94 0.15 5.55
C CYS A 66 -4.47 1.08 6.68
N MET A 67 -3.76 2.17 6.38
CA MET A 67 -3.36 3.16 7.39
C MET A 67 -4.55 3.89 8.04
N LYS A 68 -5.70 3.93 7.39
CA LYS A 68 -6.93 4.52 7.93
C LYS A 68 -7.58 3.64 9.02
N LEU A 69 -7.13 2.38 9.17
CA LEU A 69 -7.64 1.48 10.20
C LEU A 69 -7.19 1.91 11.59
N GLU A 70 -8.07 1.76 12.56
CA GLU A 70 -7.74 2.01 13.97
C GLU A 70 -6.59 1.10 14.44
N ARG A 71 -5.67 1.65 15.21
CA ARG A 71 -4.50 0.95 15.73
C ARG A 71 -3.60 0.39 14.63
N SER A 72 -3.52 1.08 13.49
CA SER A 72 -2.55 0.80 12.45
C SER A 72 -1.19 1.45 12.77
N TYR A 73 -0.13 0.79 12.35
CA TYR A 73 1.23 1.32 12.36
C TYR A 73 1.87 1.10 10.99
N PHE A 74 2.29 2.19 10.39
CA PHE A 74 2.95 2.18 9.07
C PHE A 74 4.46 2.40 9.23
N THR A 75 5.23 1.65 8.46
CA THR A 75 6.68 1.83 8.35
C THR A 75 7.16 1.50 6.94
N LEU A 76 8.30 2.07 6.55
CA LEU A 76 9.02 1.70 5.35
C LEU A 76 10.08 0.64 5.68
N GLY A 77 10.29 -0.32 4.78
CA GLY A 77 11.33 -1.34 4.96
C GLY A 77 12.71 -0.75 5.24
N THR A 78 13.07 0.34 4.55
CA THR A 78 14.33 1.08 4.74
C THR A 78 14.53 1.67 6.15
N HIS A 79 13.43 2.00 6.83
CA HIS A 79 13.44 2.64 8.16
C HIS A 79 13.04 1.68 9.30
N SER A 80 12.80 0.39 8.97
CA SER A 80 12.33 -0.61 9.93
C SER A 80 13.51 -1.35 10.55
N THR A 81 13.96 -0.91 11.72
CA THR A 81 14.96 -1.64 12.50
C THR A 81 14.29 -2.58 13.51
N LYS A 82 14.95 -3.71 13.82
CA LYS A 82 14.50 -4.67 14.83
C LYS A 82 14.14 -4.00 16.16
N SER A 83 15.03 -3.14 16.68
CA SER A 83 14.81 -2.48 17.97
C SER A 83 13.63 -1.53 17.92
N GLY A 84 13.54 -0.67 16.90
CA GLY A 84 12.45 0.30 16.76
C GLY A 84 11.09 -0.38 16.60
N MET A 85 11.03 -1.46 15.79
CA MET A 85 9.80 -2.24 15.62
C MET A 85 9.38 -2.92 16.93
N LEU A 86 10.31 -3.55 17.65
CA LEU A 86 10.03 -4.18 18.94
C LEU A 86 9.55 -3.17 19.97
N ASP A 87 10.23 -2.03 20.11
CA ASP A 87 9.81 -0.98 21.04
C ASP A 87 8.38 -0.53 20.76
N TYR A 88 8.05 -0.29 19.50
CA TYR A 88 6.69 0.08 19.11
C TYR A 88 5.66 -1.03 19.40
N LEU A 89 5.98 -2.29 19.06
CA LEU A 89 5.10 -3.43 19.30
C LEU A 89 4.83 -3.64 20.81
N PHE A 90 5.84 -3.45 21.66
CA PHE A 90 5.67 -3.53 23.11
C PHE A 90 4.80 -2.42 23.68
N GLU A 91 5.02 -1.18 23.23
CA GLU A 91 4.35 0.00 23.79
C GLU A 91 2.92 0.16 23.26
N LYS A 92 2.74 0.10 21.94
CA LYS A 92 1.49 0.47 21.28
C LYS A 92 0.61 -0.72 20.94
N ARG A 93 1.17 -1.92 20.83
CA ARG A 93 0.44 -3.16 20.48
C ARG A 93 -0.52 -2.95 19.30
N PRO A 94 -0.01 -2.55 18.13
CA PRO A 94 -0.86 -2.24 16.98
C PRO A 94 -1.64 -3.48 16.57
N ARG A 95 -2.88 -3.26 16.08
CA ARG A 95 -3.65 -4.33 15.47
C ARG A 95 -3.18 -4.60 14.04
N TYR A 96 -2.77 -3.57 13.33
CA TYR A 96 -2.31 -3.66 11.95
C TYR A 96 -0.91 -3.08 11.82
N LEU A 97 0.03 -3.90 11.38
CA LEU A 97 1.39 -3.50 11.03
C LEU A 97 1.48 -3.46 9.50
N ILE A 98 1.79 -2.29 8.97
CA ILE A 98 1.84 -2.02 7.54
C ILE A 98 3.29 -1.70 7.17
N ILE A 99 3.86 -2.49 6.25
CA ILE A 99 5.27 -2.36 5.84
C ILE A 99 5.32 -2.16 4.34
N ASP A 100 5.67 -0.97 3.89
CA ASP A 100 5.90 -0.72 2.46
C ASP A 100 7.36 -1.02 2.11
N GLU A 101 7.59 -1.65 0.96
CA GLU A 101 8.92 -2.03 0.46
C GLU A 101 9.70 -2.92 1.45
N ILE A 102 9.08 -4.02 1.91
CA ILE A 102 9.68 -4.94 2.90
C ILE A 102 11.00 -5.55 2.44
N GLU A 103 11.26 -5.63 1.12
CA GLU A 103 12.53 -6.10 0.54
C GLU A 103 13.74 -5.29 1.00
N HIS A 104 13.54 -4.07 1.45
CA HIS A 104 14.61 -3.21 1.97
C HIS A 104 14.92 -3.44 3.46
N MET A 105 14.14 -4.28 4.15
CA MET A 105 14.49 -4.69 5.50
C MET A 105 15.69 -5.63 5.49
N SER A 106 16.62 -5.41 6.41
CA SER A 106 17.71 -6.37 6.60
C SER A 106 17.16 -7.75 7.01
N ILE A 107 17.88 -8.81 6.67
CA ILE A 107 17.54 -10.20 7.09
C ILE A 107 17.35 -10.30 8.60
N ARG A 108 18.18 -9.58 9.38
CA ARG A 108 18.08 -9.54 10.83
C ARG A 108 16.78 -8.90 11.32
N ASP A 109 16.32 -7.85 10.64
CA ASP A 109 15.09 -7.14 11.02
C ASP A 109 13.85 -7.96 10.63
N GLN A 110 13.90 -8.69 9.52
CA GLN A 110 12.85 -9.62 9.10
C GLN A 110 12.59 -10.74 10.13
N THR A 111 13.61 -11.14 10.94
CA THR A 111 13.41 -12.22 11.95
C THR A 111 12.39 -11.88 13.03
N VAL A 112 12.15 -10.60 13.32
CA VAL A 112 11.11 -10.18 14.28
C VAL A 112 9.73 -10.57 13.77
N LEU A 113 9.51 -10.42 12.46
CA LEU A 113 8.23 -10.75 11.82
C LEU A 113 7.93 -12.25 11.87
N LEU A 114 8.95 -13.11 11.84
CA LEU A 114 8.74 -14.57 11.91
C LEU A 114 8.00 -14.97 13.19
N SER A 115 8.47 -14.52 14.35
CA SER A 115 7.84 -14.83 15.64
C SER A 115 6.48 -14.14 15.78
N LEU A 116 6.40 -12.87 15.37
CA LEU A 116 5.17 -12.09 15.40
C LEU A 116 4.05 -12.76 14.58
N MET A 117 4.38 -13.22 13.37
CA MET A 117 3.38 -13.78 12.45
C MET A 117 2.99 -15.22 12.79
N GLU A 118 3.90 -16.01 13.37
CA GLU A 118 3.65 -17.41 13.74
C GLU A 118 2.81 -17.52 15.01
N THR A 119 3.28 -16.88 16.08
CA THR A 119 2.77 -17.07 17.44
C THR A 119 2.19 -15.80 18.06
N GLY A 120 2.46 -14.64 17.46
CA GLY A 120 2.20 -13.34 18.08
C GLY A 120 3.14 -13.01 19.22
N ILE A 121 4.11 -13.89 19.56
CA ILE A 121 5.03 -13.67 20.67
C ILE A 121 6.18 -12.78 20.18
N ILE A 122 6.39 -11.70 20.89
CA ILE A 122 7.56 -10.84 20.76
C ILE A 122 8.37 -10.88 22.05
N ALA A 123 9.66 -11.09 21.91
CA ALA A 123 10.59 -11.15 23.03
C ALA A 123 11.87 -10.36 22.73
N GLU A 124 12.37 -9.66 23.73
CA GLU A 124 13.62 -8.93 23.65
C GLU A 124 14.38 -9.03 24.95
N THR A 125 15.70 -9.23 24.84
CA THR A 125 16.61 -9.10 25.97
C THR A 125 17.50 -7.90 25.74
N LYS A 126 17.42 -6.89 26.61
CA LYS A 126 18.19 -5.65 26.56
C LYS A 126 18.68 -5.28 27.95
N HIS A 127 19.97 -5.00 28.07
CA HIS A 127 20.61 -4.65 29.38
C HIS A 127 20.23 -5.62 30.50
N MET A 128 20.37 -6.94 30.28
CA MET A 128 20.05 -8.00 31.24
C MET A 128 18.57 -8.08 31.67
N LYS A 129 17.70 -7.31 31.06
CA LYS A 129 16.23 -7.38 31.26
C LYS A 129 15.60 -8.05 30.08
N THR A 130 14.80 -9.08 30.33
CA THR A 130 13.99 -9.77 29.31
C THR A 130 12.57 -9.28 29.43
N ARG A 131 12.01 -8.81 28.30
CA ARG A 131 10.58 -8.53 28.16
C ARG A 131 10.00 -9.42 27.10
N ASN A 132 8.82 -9.94 27.34
CA ASN A 132 8.03 -10.68 26.37
C ASN A 132 6.56 -10.28 26.47
N THR A 133 5.85 -10.42 25.40
CA THR A 133 4.39 -10.24 25.36
C THR A 133 3.84 -10.95 24.14
N GLN A 134 2.54 -11.28 24.21
CA GLN A 134 1.82 -11.79 23.05
C GLN A 134 0.91 -10.69 22.51
N VAL A 135 1.00 -10.46 21.19
CA VAL A 135 0.17 -9.48 20.47
C VAL A 135 -0.59 -10.17 19.34
N LYS A 136 -1.74 -9.63 19.03
CA LYS A 136 -2.55 -10.11 17.90
C LYS A 136 -2.50 -9.05 16.81
N THR A 137 -1.55 -9.18 15.89
CA THR A 137 -1.22 -8.17 14.88
C THR A 137 -1.31 -8.79 13.47
N TRP A 138 -2.10 -8.17 12.60
CA TRP A 138 -2.11 -8.46 11.16
C TRP A 138 -0.94 -7.73 10.51
N VAL A 139 -0.20 -8.39 9.64
CA VAL A 139 0.91 -7.79 8.89
C VAL A 139 0.49 -7.67 7.42
N PHE A 140 0.50 -6.46 6.91
CA PHE A 140 0.28 -6.15 5.50
C PHE A 140 1.55 -5.53 4.94
N ALA A 141 2.07 -6.11 3.88
CA ALA A 141 3.34 -5.65 3.32
C ALA A 141 3.28 -5.53 1.80
N THR A 142 4.17 -4.71 1.25
CA THR A 142 4.44 -4.67 -0.19
C THR A 142 5.89 -5.01 -0.48
N THR A 143 6.13 -5.52 -1.68
CA THR A 143 7.47 -5.72 -2.23
C THR A 143 7.45 -5.59 -3.75
N ASN A 144 8.54 -5.16 -4.34
CA ASN A 144 8.71 -5.21 -5.79
C ASN A 144 9.19 -6.61 -6.22
N GLU A 145 10.01 -7.25 -5.40
CA GLU A 145 10.54 -8.59 -5.64
C GLU A 145 10.75 -9.35 -4.31
N THR A 146 10.78 -10.67 -4.37
CA THR A 146 10.88 -11.53 -3.19
C THR A 146 12.28 -12.04 -2.90
N ASN A 147 13.26 -11.71 -3.74
CA ASN A 147 14.62 -12.26 -3.69
C ASN A 147 15.38 -11.92 -2.39
N HIS A 148 15.05 -10.80 -1.77
CA HIS A 148 15.66 -10.34 -0.52
C HIS A 148 14.83 -10.68 0.73
N MET A 149 13.81 -11.53 0.57
CA MET A 149 12.97 -11.96 1.68
C MET A 149 13.32 -13.38 2.15
N LEU A 150 13.24 -13.58 3.47
CA LEU A 150 13.40 -14.91 4.04
C LEU A 150 12.28 -15.85 3.56
N THR A 151 12.64 -17.02 3.02
CA THR A 151 11.66 -18.04 2.61
C THR A 151 10.66 -18.42 3.71
N PRO A 152 11.07 -18.58 4.98
CA PRO A 152 10.13 -18.81 6.08
C PRO A 152 9.17 -17.64 6.31
N LEU A 153 9.56 -16.41 6.01
CA LEU A 153 8.68 -15.24 6.11
C LEU A 153 7.64 -15.24 4.99
N LEU A 154 8.06 -15.54 3.76
CA LEU A 154 7.15 -15.64 2.61
C LEU A 154 6.04 -16.67 2.84
N SER A 155 6.36 -17.82 3.45
CA SER A 155 5.37 -18.88 3.71
C SER A 155 4.26 -18.50 4.70
N ARG A 156 4.43 -17.40 5.43
CA ARG A 156 3.45 -16.87 6.39
C ARG A 156 2.52 -15.84 5.79
N PHE A 157 2.80 -15.39 4.59
CA PHE A 157 1.96 -14.45 3.87
C PHE A 157 1.00 -15.15 2.91
N LEU A 158 -0.19 -14.61 2.79
CA LEU A 158 -1.02 -14.76 1.59
C LEU A 158 -0.43 -13.83 0.53
N VAL A 159 0.28 -14.42 -0.45
CA VAL A 159 1.01 -13.66 -1.47
C VAL A 159 0.10 -13.37 -2.64
N LEU A 160 -0.04 -12.09 -3.00
CA LEU A 160 -0.85 -11.61 -4.11
C LEU A 160 0.04 -10.90 -5.13
N HIS A 161 0.07 -11.41 -6.37
CA HIS A 161 0.90 -10.86 -7.43
C HIS A 161 0.14 -9.82 -8.25
N PHE A 162 0.65 -8.60 -8.23
CA PHE A 162 0.16 -7.47 -9.02
C PHE A 162 0.86 -7.45 -10.38
N LYS A 163 0.07 -7.31 -11.43
CA LYS A 163 0.58 -7.09 -12.77
C LYS A 163 0.65 -5.59 -13.06
N GLN A 164 1.50 -5.24 -14.00
CA GLN A 164 1.50 -3.89 -14.55
C GLN A 164 0.13 -3.57 -15.16
N TYR A 165 -0.31 -2.32 -15.04
CA TYR A 165 -1.55 -1.87 -15.68
C TYR A 165 -1.52 -2.10 -17.20
N LYS A 166 -2.67 -2.42 -17.77
CA LYS A 166 -2.94 -2.22 -19.20
C LYS A 166 -3.34 -0.77 -19.41
N PHE A 167 -3.29 -0.30 -20.66
CA PHE A 167 -3.58 1.10 -20.98
C PHE A 167 -4.98 1.53 -20.51
N GLU A 168 -5.98 0.69 -20.74
CA GLU A 168 -7.35 0.97 -20.37
C GLU A 168 -7.49 1.22 -18.86
N ASN A 169 -6.90 0.34 -18.04
CA ASN A 169 -6.93 0.46 -16.59
C ASN A 169 -6.14 1.71 -16.13
N PHE A 170 -4.98 1.97 -16.75
CA PHE A 170 -4.19 3.16 -16.44
C PHE A 170 -4.96 4.44 -16.75
N LEU A 171 -5.65 4.48 -17.89
CA LEU A 171 -6.47 5.60 -18.32
C LEU A 171 -7.61 5.87 -17.33
N ASP A 172 -8.37 4.84 -16.99
CA ASP A 172 -9.51 4.95 -16.07
C ASP A 172 -9.07 5.42 -14.68
N ILE A 173 -7.97 4.86 -14.17
CA ILE A 173 -7.41 5.26 -12.86
C ILE A 173 -6.92 6.71 -12.91
N SER A 174 -6.23 7.10 -13.97
CA SER A 174 -5.72 8.47 -14.12
C SER A 174 -6.87 9.48 -14.19
N ILE A 175 -7.89 9.23 -15.00
CA ILE A 175 -9.07 10.10 -15.11
C ILE A 175 -9.78 10.22 -13.75
N HIS A 176 -9.96 9.11 -13.04
CA HIS A 176 -10.63 9.10 -11.74
C HIS A 176 -9.83 9.90 -10.69
N MET A 177 -8.53 9.67 -10.61
CA MET A 177 -7.69 10.36 -9.63
C MET A 177 -7.57 11.86 -9.92
N LEU A 178 -7.33 12.23 -11.18
CA LEU A 178 -7.25 13.62 -11.58
C LEU A 178 -8.60 14.34 -11.45
N GLY A 179 -9.71 13.64 -11.71
CA GLY A 179 -11.05 14.17 -11.50
C GLY A 179 -11.35 14.50 -10.02
N LYS A 180 -10.84 13.71 -9.07
CA LYS A 180 -10.92 14.02 -7.63
C LYS A 180 -10.15 15.28 -7.25
N GLU A 181 -9.12 15.63 -8.01
CA GLU A 181 -8.33 16.86 -7.84
C GLU A 181 -8.90 18.04 -8.64
N GLY A 182 -10.08 17.88 -9.25
CA GLY A 182 -10.78 18.93 -9.99
C GLY A 182 -10.27 19.16 -11.42
N ILE A 183 -9.42 18.27 -11.94
CA ILE A 183 -8.93 18.35 -13.31
C ILE A 183 -10.03 17.92 -14.29
N ALA A 184 -10.24 18.74 -15.34
CA ALA A 184 -11.22 18.46 -16.37
C ALA A 184 -10.92 17.13 -17.08
N LYS A 185 -11.97 16.34 -17.38
CA LYS A 185 -11.84 14.98 -17.93
C LYS A 185 -11.06 14.94 -19.25
N ASP A 186 -11.20 15.94 -20.09
CA ASP A 186 -10.53 16.03 -21.37
C ASP A 186 -9.02 16.30 -21.21
N ILE A 187 -8.62 17.08 -20.21
CA ILE A 187 -7.19 17.29 -19.85
C ILE A 187 -6.64 16.00 -19.22
N ALA A 188 -7.38 15.37 -18.30
CA ALA A 188 -6.97 14.14 -17.65
C ALA A 188 -6.74 13.00 -18.67
N ASN A 189 -7.60 12.90 -19.68
CA ASN A 189 -7.47 11.93 -20.76
C ASN A 189 -6.21 12.20 -21.61
N GLU A 190 -5.97 13.46 -21.98
CA GLU A 190 -4.77 13.85 -22.71
C GLU A 190 -3.50 13.55 -21.92
N VAL A 191 -3.45 13.93 -20.64
CA VAL A 191 -2.32 13.64 -19.75
C VAL A 191 -2.02 12.13 -19.71
N ALA A 192 -3.03 11.31 -19.45
CA ALA A 192 -2.84 9.86 -19.36
C ALA A 192 -2.34 9.26 -20.68
N THR A 193 -2.86 9.74 -21.80
CA THR A 193 -2.47 9.30 -23.15
C THR A 193 -1.01 9.67 -23.44
N GLN A 194 -0.61 10.90 -23.17
CA GLN A 194 0.74 11.38 -23.39
C GLN A 194 1.77 10.69 -22.50
N VAL A 195 1.44 10.50 -21.22
CA VAL A 195 2.31 9.80 -20.26
C VAL A 195 2.52 8.35 -20.67
N TRP A 196 1.47 7.66 -21.08
CA TRP A 196 1.57 6.25 -21.49
C TRP A 196 2.33 6.06 -22.79
N HIS A 197 1.94 6.80 -23.86
CA HIS A 197 2.47 6.53 -25.19
C HIS A 197 3.80 7.23 -25.45
N ASN A 198 3.96 8.47 -25.04
CA ASN A 198 5.13 9.29 -25.36
C ASN A 198 6.21 9.18 -24.28
N MET A 199 5.86 9.30 -23.00
CA MET A 199 6.84 9.11 -21.92
C MET A 199 7.10 7.63 -21.60
N ARG A 200 6.27 6.69 -22.11
CA ARG A 200 6.32 5.24 -21.80
C ARG A 200 6.30 4.98 -20.30
N SER A 201 5.77 5.92 -19.52
CA SER A 201 5.59 5.77 -18.09
C SER A 201 4.24 5.10 -17.79
N LYS A 202 4.26 4.22 -16.80
CA LYS A 202 3.05 3.56 -16.24
C LYS A 202 2.78 4.03 -14.84
N ASP A 203 3.46 5.08 -14.40
CA ASP A 203 3.31 5.66 -13.08
C ASP A 203 2.27 6.79 -13.10
N ILE A 204 1.16 6.59 -12.38
CA ILE A 204 0.09 7.58 -12.28
C ILE A 204 0.59 8.89 -11.63
N ARG A 205 1.63 8.82 -10.82
CA ARG A 205 2.27 10.02 -10.24
C ARG A 205 2.81 10.98 -11.30
N ASP A 206 3.21 10.47 -12.46
CA ASP A 206 3.62 11.33 -13.56
C ASP A 206 2.43 12.06 -14.20
N CYS A 207 1.26 11.39 -14.26
CA CYS A 207 0.03 12.07 -14.67
C CYS A 207 -0.33 13.21 -13.71
N ILE A 208 -0.24 12.99 -12.42
CA ILE A 208 -0.54 14.01 -11.40
C ILE A 208 0.38 15.21 -11.55
N LYS A 209 1.71 15.00 -11.67
CA LYS A 209 2.69 16.09 -11.84
C LYS A 209 2.39 16.95 -13.07
N ILE A 210 2.07 16.31 -14.21
CA ILE A 210 1.79 17.02 -15.46
C ILE A 210 0.47 17.77 -15.38
N ALA A 211 -0.57 17.11 -14.84
CA ALA A 211 -1.90 17.72 -14.72
C ALA A 211 -1.92 18.97 -13.83
N HIS A 212 -1.11 19.01 -12.77
CA HIS A 212 -0.97 20.21 -11.93
C HIS A 212 -0.31 21.39 -12.60
N LEU A 213 0.47 21.16 -13.66
CA LEU A 213 1.14 22.21 -14.43
C LEU A 213 0.29 22.68 -15.62
N ALA A 214 -0.54 21.79 -16.18
CA ALA A 214 -1.30 22.04 -17.41
C ALA A 214 -2.67 22.67 -17.11
N LYS A 215 -3.06 23.67 -17.90
CA LYS A 215 -4.41 24.25 -17.90
C LYS A 215 -5.18 23.89 -19.17
N THR A 216 -4.47 23.56 -20.24
CA THR A 216 -5.00 23.22 -21.55
C THR A 216 -4.34 21.94 -22.07
N LYS A 217 -4.92 21.33 -23.12
CA LYS A 217 -4.29 20.18 -23.79
C LYS A 217 -2.95 20.54 -24.44
N ASP A 218 -2.82 21.76 -24.95
CA ASP A 218 -1.59 22.23 -25.57
C ASP A 218 -0.46 22.36 -24.52
N ASP A 219 -0.81 22.78 -23.30
CA ASP A 219 0.15 22.77 -22.18
C ASP A 219 0.65 21.35 -21.89
N VAL A 220 -0.25 20.35 -21.91
CA VAL A 220 0.12 18.93 -21.67
C VAL A 220 1.15 18.47 -22.68
N ILE A 221 0.89 18.73 -23.97
CA ILE A 221 1.79 18.34 -25.07
C ILE A 221 3.16 19.02 -24.88
N TRP A 222 3.16 20.34 -24.68
CA TRP A 222 4.39 21.10 -24.49
C TRP A 222 5.22 20.64 -23.27
N ILE A 223 4.54 20.35 -22.14
CA ILE A 223 5.21 19.87 -20.93
C ILE A 223 5.87 18.51 -21.20
N VAL A 224 5.13 17.57 -21.81
CA VAL A 224 5.65 16.24 -22.12
C VAL A 224 6.83 16.32 -23.09
N GLU A 225 6.75 17.10 -24.15
CA GLU A 225 7.85 17.30 -25.09
C GLU A 225 9.08 17.89 -24.40
N THR A 226 8.86 18.84 -23.48
CA THR A 226 9.94 19.44 -22.69
C THR A 226 10.59 18.41 -21.79
N LEU A 227 9.78 17.60 -21.07
CA LEU A 227 10.31 16.53 -20.21
C LEU A 227 11.10 15.49 -21.03
N LEU A 228 10.63 15.08 -22.20
CA LEU A 228 11.33 14.15 -23.08
C LEU A 228 12.67 14.72 -23.57
N ARG A 229 12.74 16.02 -23.83
CA ARG A 229 13.97 16.69 -24.28
C ARG A 229 15.05 16.76 -23.21
N TYR A 230 14.66 16.98 -21.94
CA TYR A 230 15.62 17.25 -20.86
C TYR A 230 15.80 16.08 -19.88
N ASN A 231 14.93 15.06 -19.90
CA ASN A 231 15.04 13.94 -19.00
C ASN A 231 15.76 12.75 -19.67
N LYS A 232 17.00 12.51 -19.25
CA LYS A 232 17.83 11.41 -19.77
C LYS A 232 17.23 10.00 -19.54
N THR A 233 16.36 9.84 -18.57
CA THR A 233 15.74 8.54 -18.20
C THR A 233 14.77 8.05 -19.29
N PHE A 234 14.13 8.93 -20.03
CA PHE A 234 13.22 8.55 -21.12
C PHE A 234 13.94 8.26 -22.45
N ASN A 235 15.20 8.74 -22.60
CA ASN A 235 15.97 8.60 -23.83
C ASN A 235 16.78 7.29 -23.92
N THR A 236 16.83 6.45 -22.87
CA THR A 236 17.65 5.23 -22.82
C THR A 236 16.97 3.98 -23.40
N SER A 237 15.69 4.04 -23.80
CA SER A 237 14.98 2.91 -24.40
C SER A 237 15.24 2.72 -25.92
N GLU A 238 15.90 3.65 -26.60
CA GLU A 238 16.19 3.53 -28.04
C GLU A 238 17.55 2.87 -28.39
N LYS A 239 18.36 2.51 -27.38
CA LYS A 239 19.70 1.90 -27.62
C LYS A 239 19.82 0.42 -27.29
N LYS A 240 18.71 -0.31 -27.19
CA LYS A 240 18.73 -1.79 -27.08
C LYS A 240 17.69 -2.39 -28.05
N GLN A 241 18.02 -2.30 -29.32
CA GLN A 241 17.60 -3.24 -30.37
C GLN A 241 18.82 -3.74 -31.07
#